data_b0e4cf1a95a99f362b7963c6c3526836
#
_entry.id   b0e4cf1a95a99f362b7963c6c3526836
#
_cell.length_a   1.000
_cell.length_b   1.000
_cell.length_c   1.000
_cell.angle_alpha   90.00
_cell.angle_beta   90.00
_cell.angle_gamma   90.00
#
_symmetry.space_group_name_H-M   'P 1'
#
loop_
_entity.id
_entity.type
_entity.pdbx_description
1 polymer ?
#
loop_
_entity_poly.entity_id
_entity_poly.type
_entity_poly.pdbx_seq_one_letter_code
_entity_poly.pdbx_strand_id
1 'polypeptide(L)'
;MSLAWKLDNAWHVLLGMWRLRKCTRVGRLPRVYGKPSVINLGEMIIGDKFRFLSTTVKSELVTHPGGRLEIGSGVFLNYGVSLSAHKLVQIGDGSQLGSYACLMDNDYHSIEDRDKPSDSQPIILGKNVWLGVRVIVLKGVTIGDNSVIGAGSVVTKSIPANSLAAGVPAKVIRTFEVKTP
;
A
#
# COMPACT_ATOMS: atom_id res chain seq x y z
N MET A 1 -24.33 -3.69 -18.39
CA MET A 1 -23.29 -2.61 -18.25
C MET A 1 -23.35 -1.72 -19.47
N SER A 2 -23.55 -0.40 -19.27
CA SER A 2 -23.71 0.56 -20.38
C SER A 2 -22.40 0.77 -21.16
N LEU A 3 -22.50 1.20 -22.42
CA LEU A 3 -21.35 1.54 -23.26
C LEU A 3 -20.50 2.65 -22.61
N ALA A 4 -21.14 3.63 -22.00
CA ALA A 4 -20.46 4.72 -21.28
C ALA A 4 -19.57 4.18 -20.13
N TRP A 5 -20.03 3.20 -19.37
CA TRP A 5 -19.23 2.58 -18.31
C TRP A 5 -18.02 1.82 -18.86
N LYS A 6 -18.16 1.14 -20.02
CA LYS A 6 -17.04 0.45 -20.67
C LYS A 6 -15.98 1.43 -21.18
N LEU A 7 -16.42 2.56 -21.77
CA LEU A 7 -15.53 3.60 -22.28
C LEU A 7 -14.78 4.30 -21.14
N ASP A 8 -15.47 4.62 -20.04
CA ASP A 8 -14.85 5.22 -18.85
C ASP A 8 -13.78 4.30 -18.24
N ASN A 9 -14.07 3.00 -18.12
CA ASN A 9 -13.09 2.03 -17.65
C ASN A 9 -11.88 1.92 -18.59
N ALA A 10 -12.08 1.89 -19.90
CA ALA A 10 -10.98 1.84 -20.88
C ALA A 10 -10.10 3.09 -20.79
N TRP A 11 -10.73 4.27 -20.64
CA TRP A 11 -10.00 5.53 -20.44
C TRP A 11 -9.13 5.51 -19.20
N HIS A 12 -9.66 5.06 -18.06
CA HIS A 12 -8.91 4.97 -16.81
C HIS A 12 -7.78 3.93 -16.85
N VAL A 13 -7.89 2.89 -17.67
CA VAL A 13 -6.79 1.95 -17.93
C VAL A 13 -5.68 2.63 -18.72
N LEU A 14 -5.99 3.35 -19.80
CA LEU A 14 -5.00 4.09 -20.59
C LEU A 14 -4.27 5.14 -19.74
N LEU A 15 -5.05 5.93 -18.97
CA LEU A 15 -4.49 6.87 -18.01
C LEU A 15 -3.63 6.16 -16.95
N GLY A 16 -4.05 4.99 -16.49
CA GLY A 16 -3.32 4.17 -15.53
C GLY A 16 -1.94 3.79 -16.06
N MET A 17 -1.88 3.24 -17.27
CA MET A 17 -0.61 2.90 -17.92
C MET A 17 0.30 4.13 -18.09
N TRP A 18 -0.24 5.26 -18.50
CA TRP A 18 0.54 6.49 -18.66
C TRP A 18 1.05 7.05 -17.34
N ARG A 19 0.21 7.07 -16.28
CA ARG A 19 0.57 7.60 -14.95
C ARG A 19 1.58 6.74 -14.22
N LEU A 20 1.53 5.42 -14.46
CA LEU A 20 2.44 4.44 -13.87
C LEU A 20 3.67 4.13 -14.74
N ARG A 21 3.90 4.87 -15.85
CA ARG A 21 5.03 4.63 -16.78
C ARG A 21 6.42 4.71 -16.15
N LYS A 22 6.53 5.33 -14.97
CA LYS A 22 7.78 5.39 -14.19
C LYS A 22 8.04 4.12 -13.37
N CYS A 23 7.04 3.24 -13.21
CA CYS A 23 7.23 1.96 -12.53
C CYS A 23 8.09 1.03 -13.38
N THR A 24 8.85 0.15 -12.72
CA THR A 24 9.70 -0.85 -13.40
C THR A 24 8.86 -1.85 -14.17
N ARG A 25 7.71 -2.26 -13.61
CA ARG A 25 6.74 -3.15 -14.24
C ARG A 25 5.32 -2.81 -13.81
N VAL A 26 4.38 -2.83 -14.75
CA VAL A 26 2.95 -2.65 -14.50
C VAL A 26 2.19 -3.79 -15.14
N GLY A 27 1.34 -4.45 -14.37
CA GLY A 27 0.45 -5.51 -14.81
C GLY A 27 -0.69 -5.01 -15.69
N ARG A 28 -1.60 -5.90 -16.03
CA ARG A 28 -2.72 -5.63 -16.93
C ARG A 28 -3.85 -4.88 -16.22
N LEU A 29 -4.54 -4.02 -16.95
CA LEU A 29 -5.75 -3.31 -16.53
C LEU A 29 -5.60 -2.44 -15.27
N PRO A 30 -4.51 -1.67 -15.08
CA PRO A 30 -4.43 -0.73 -13.98
C PRO A 30 -5.40 0.42 -14.19
N ARG A 31 -6.13 0.82 -13.15
CA ARG A 31 -7.02 1.99 -13.19
C ARG A 31 -6.55 3.04 -12.20
N VAL A 32 -6.19 4.21 -12.71
CA VAL A 32 -5.71 5.32 -11.87
C VAL A 32 -6.63 6.52 -12.05
N TYR A 33 -7.20 6.98 -10.95
CA TYR A 33 -8.09 8.13 -10.88
C TYR A 33 -7.35 9.29 -10.22
N GLY A 34 -7.39 10.48 -10.83
CA GLY A 34 -6.65 11.66 -10.36
C GLY A 34 -5.16 11.62 -10.77
N LYS A 35 -4.33 12.41 -10.14
CA LYS A 35 -2.92 12.62 -10.48
C LYS A 35 -1.98 12.24 -9.32
N PRO A 36 -1.65 10.95 -9.13
CA PRO A 36 -0.71 10.54 -8.08
C PRO A 36 0.71 11.06 -8.32
N SER A 37 1.50 11.10 -7.26
CA SER A 37 2.95 11.23 -7.30
C SER A 37 3.57 9.85 -7.44
N VAL A 38 4.36 9.61 -8.48
CA VAL A 38 5.11 8.37 -8.65
C VAL A 38 6.58 8.72 -8.85
N ILE A 39 7.41 8.39 -7.86
CA ILE A 39 8.86 8.61 -7.85
C ILE A 39 9.52 7.26 -7.70
N ASN A 40 10.18 6.79 -8.76
CA ASN A 40 10.86 5.49 -8.77
C ASN A 40 12.35 5.69 -8.99
N LEU A 41 13.12 5.57 -7.89
CA LEU A 41 14.58 5.61 -7.89
C LEU A 41 15.20 4.23 -7.61
N GLY A 42 14.36 3.22 -7.38
CA GLY A 42 14.72 1.82 -7.14
C GLY A 42 13.94 0.89 -8.05
N GLU A 43 13.20 -0.04 -7.48
CA GLU A 43 12.35 -0.98 -8.21
C GLU A 43 10.89 -0.86 -7.76
N MET A 44 9.96 -0.66 -8.70
CA MET A 44 8.52 -0.53 -8.42
C MET A 44 7.74 -1.47 -9.34
N ILE A 45 7.09 -2.47 -8.74
CA ILE A 45 6.34 -3.51 -9.44
C ILE A 45 4.88 -3.43 -9.04
N ILE A 46 4.00 -3.33 -10.02
CA ILE A 46 2.55 -3.27 -9.85
C ILE A 46 1.91 -4.48 -10.53
N GLY A 47 1.07 -5.21 -9.82
CA GLY A 47 0.31 -6.35 -10.33
C GLY A 47 -0.89 -6.00 -11.21
N ASP A 48 -1.60 -7.03 -11.64
CA ASP A 48 -2.78 -6.91 -12.50
C ASP A 48 -3.97 -6.25 -11.76
N LYS A 49 -4.85 -5.55 -12.50
CA LYS A 49 -6.12 -4.98 -12.00
C LYS A 49 -5.95 -4.02 -10.81
N PHE A 50 -4.80 -3.41 -10.68
CA PHE A 50 -4.52 -2.40 -9.68
C PHE A 50 -5.48 -1.20 -9.78
N ARG A 51 -6.00 -0.71 -8.65
CA ARG A 51 -6.87 0.45 -8.58
C ARG A 51 -6.29 1.49 -7.64
N PHE A 52 -6.13 2.72 -8.13
CA PHE A 52 -5.45 3.79 -7.40
C PHE A 52 -6.23 5.09 -7.49
N LEU A 53 -6.71 5.59 -6.36
CA LEU A 53 -7.38 6.88 -6.25
C LEU A 53 -6.39 7.96 -5.80
N SER A 54 -6.42 9.10 -6.47
CA SER A 54 -5.64 10.31 -6.16
C SER A 54 -6.41 11.54 -6.60
N THR A 55 -7.71 11.57 -6.33
CA THR A 55 -8.64 12.60 -6.79
C THR A 55 -8.75 13.76 -5.80
N THR A 56 -9.18 13.48 -4.60
CA THR A 56 -9.43 14.48 -3.55
C THR A 56 -8.13 14.96 -2.91
N VAL A 57 -7.28 14.01 -2.56
CA VAL A 57 -5.94 14.26 -2.01
C VAL A 57 -4.93 13.42 -2.79
N LYS A 58 -3.78 14.02 -3.05
CA LYS A 58 -2.70 13.38 -3.78
C LYS A 58 -2.15 12.19 -3.01
N SER A 59 -2.08 11.05 -3.67
CA SER A 59 -1.43 9.85 -3.16
C SER A 59 -0.03 9.72 -3.75
N GLU A 60 0.85 9.01 -3.06
CA GLU A 60 2.24 8.88 -3.48
C GLU A 60 2.76 7.46 -3.37
N LEU A 61 3.56 7.11 -4.38
CA LEU A 61 4.37 5.90 -4.43
C LEU A 61 5.82 6.32 -4.64
N VAL A 62 6.67 5.98 -3.70
CA VAL A 62 8.09 6.38 -3.72
C VAL A 62 8.97 5.15 -3.49
N THR A 63 9.98 4.99 -4.34
CA THR A 63 11.11 4.10 -4.05
C THR A 63 12.39 4.93 -4.03
N HIS A 64 13.23 4.67 -3.05
CA HIS A 64 14.56 5.25 -2.91
C HIS A 64 15.61 4.36 -3.59
N PRO A 65 16.85 4.83 -3.81
CA PRO A 65 17.91 4.02 -4.38
C PRO A 65 18.10 2.70 -3.60
N GLY A 66 18.03 1.56 -4.30
CA GLY A 66 18.08 0.22 -3.70
C GLY A 66 16.76 -0.25 -3.06
N GLY A 67 15.75 0.62 -2.95
CA GLY A 67 14.44 0.29 -2.41
C GLY A 67 13.53 -0.42 -3.41
N ARG A 68 12.61 -1.24 -2.88
CA ARG A 68 11.67 -2.03 -3.68
C ARG A 68 10.24 -1.87 -3.16
N LEU A 69 9.31 -1.48 -4.03
CA LEU A 69 7.88 -1.45 -3.78
C LEU A 69 7.18 -2.48 -4.65
N GLU A 70 6.57 -3.48 -4.01
CA GLU A 70 5.80 -4.52 -4.68
C GLU A 70 4.32 -4.41 -4.31
N ILE A 71 3.47 -4.20 -5.30
CA ILE A 71 2.02 -4.17 -5.13
C ILE A 71 1.42 -5.31 -5.94
N GLY A 72 0.74 -6.22 -5.27
CA GLY A 72 0.11 -7.39 -5.85
C GLY A 72 -1.08 -7.08 -6.75
N SER A 73 -1.67 -8.13 -7.30
CA SER A 73 -2.82 -8.05 -8.19
C SER A 73 -4.11 -7.73 -7.41
N GLY A 74 -5.00 -6.96 -8.01
CA GLY A 74 -6.30 -6.60 -7.43
C GLY A 74 -6.22 -5.64 -6.24
N VAL A 75 -5.06 -5.12 -5.90
CA VAL A 75 -4.87 -4.18 -4.80
C VAL A 75 -5.61 -2.87 -5.09
N PHE A 76 -6.22 -2.32 -4.04
CA PHE A 76 -6.88 -1.02 -4.06
C PHE A 76 -6.22 -0.04 -3.10
N LEU A 77 -5.76 1.10 -3.61
CA LEU A 77 -5.28 2.22 -2.82
C LEU A 77 -6.25 3.39 -2.93
N ASN A 78 -6.73 3.86 -1.78
CA ASN A 78 -7.60 5.02 -1.71
C ASN A 78 -6.77 6.33 -1.75
N TYR A 79 -7.42 7.50 -1.79
CA TYR A 79 -6.75 8.79 -1.87
C TYR A 79 -5.93 9.11 -0.61
N GLY A 80 -4.85 9.88 -0.79
CA GLY A 80 -3.95 10.26 0.30
C GLY A 80 -3.07 9.12 0.83
N VAL A 81 -3.07 7.94 0.21
CA VAL A 81 -2.16 6.86 0.59
C VAL A 81 -0.73 7.26 0.26
N SER A 82 0.19 7.04 1.21
CA SER A 82 1.63 7.27 1.04
C SER A 82 2.40 5.97 1.28
N LEU A 83 3.13 5.51 0.25
CA LEU A 83 4.00 4.34 0.31
C LEU A 83 5.42 4.78 -0.03
N SER A 84 6.37 4.54 0.89
CA SER A 84 7.79 4.87 0.71
C SER A 84 8.66 3.68 1.06
N ALA A 85 9.46 3.22 0.09
CA ALA A 85 10.34 2.08 0.23
C ALA A 85 11.81 2.45 0.06
N HIS A 86 12.58 2.29 1.12
CA HIS A 86 14.05 2.36 1.13
C HIS A 86 14.66 0.96 1.01
N LYS A 87 14.00 -0.07 1.52
CA LYS A 87 14.38 -1.49 1.46
C LYS A 87 13.30 -2.30 0.77
N LEU A 88 12.14 -2.49 1.43
CA LEU A 88 11.02 -3.24 0.87
C LEU A 88 9.69 -2.84 1.51
N VAL A 89 8.75 -2.43 0.69
CA VAL A 89 7.33 -2.39 1.04
C VAL A 89 6.60 -3.34 0.09
N GLN A 90 6.01 -4.41 0.64
CA GLN A 90 5.28 -5.42 -0.11
C GLN A 90 3.82 -5.44 0.30
N ILE A 91 2.92 -5.45 -0.68
CA ILE A 91 1.48 -5.51 -0.48
C ILE A 91 0.93 -6.69 -1.29
N GLY A 92 0.42 -7.70 -0.58
CA GLY A 92 -0.14 -8.92 -1.19
C GLY A 92 -1.44 -8.69 -1.95
N ASP A 93 -1.76 -9.65 -2.80
CA ASP A 93 -2.93 -9.60 -3.70
C ASP A 93 -4.23 -9.32 -2.96
N GLY A 94 -5.12 -8.57 -3.61
CA GLY A 94 -6.47 -8.28 -3.11
C GLY A 94 -6.54 -7.31 -1.93
N SER A 95 -5.41 -6.84 -1.41
CA SER A 95 -5.39 -5.94 -0.26
C SER A 95 -5.99 -4.58 -0.57
N GLN A 96 -6.55 -3.94 0.45
CA GLN A 96 -7.23 -2.65 0.34
C GLN A 96 -6.69 -1.67 1.39
N LEU A 97 -6.19 -0.53 0.95
CA LEU A 97 -5.68 0.51 1.81
C LEU A 97 -6.65 1.70 1.82
N GLY A 98 -7.18 1.99 2.99
CA GLY A 98 -8.06 3.12 3.26
C GLY A 98 -7.35 4.46 3.05
N SER A 99 -8.14 5.53 2.95
CA SER A 99 -7.62 6.89 2.74
C SER A 99 -6.60 7.26 3.82
N TYR A 100 -5.52 7.90 3.37
CA TYR A 100 -4.41 8.36 4.23
C TYR A 100 -3.65 7.23 4.94
N ALA A 101 -3.75 5.99 4.51
CA ALA A 101 -2.87 4.94 5.02
C ALA A 101 -1.41 5.26 4.65
N CYS A 102 -0.50 5.04 5.59
CA CYS A 102 0.90 5.41 5.45
C CYS A 102 1.79 4.21 5.81
N LEU A 103 2.66 3.81 4.88
CA LEU A 103 3.64 2.74 5.05
C LEU A 103 5.01 3.27 4.67
N MET A 104 5.92 3.34 5.65
CA MET A 104 7.30 3.78 5.44
C MET A 104 8.25 2.82 6.15
N ASP A 105 9.13 2.20 5.40
CA ASP A 105 10.08 1.18 5.91
C ASP A 105 11.37 1.77 6.49
N ASN A 106 11.41 3.09 6.69
CA ASN A 106 12.55 3.85 7.20
C ASN A 106 12.07 5.05 8.02
N ASP A 107 12.80 5.42 9.08
CA ASP A 107 12.50 6.59 9.92
C ASP A 107 13.29 7.85 9.49
N TYR A 108 14.05 7.79 8.39
CA TYR A 108 14.93 8.81 7.83
C TYR A 108 16.12 9.18 8.72
N HIS A 109 15.96 9.23 10.03
CA HIS A 109 17.00 9.60 11.01
C HIS A 109 17.11 8.54 12.09
N SER A 110 18.32 8.36 12.62
CA SER A 110 18.53 7.55 13.83
C SER A 110 17.87 8.24 15.03
N ILE A 111 17.33 7.45 15.94
CA ILE A 111 16.75 7.97 17.19
C ILE A 111 17.84 8.53 18.10
N GLU A 112 19.01 7.90 18.12
CA GLU A 112 20.14 8.26 18.99
C GLU A 112 20.98 9.42 18.43
N ASP A 113 21.10 9.48 17.10
CA ASP A 113 21.91 10.50 16.41
C ASP A 113 21.22 10.88 15.10
N ARG A 114 20.56 12.06 15.12
CA ARG A 114 19.75 12.51 13.97
C ARG A 114 20.55 12.90 12.73
N ASP A 115 21.86 13.04 12.86
CA ASP A 115 22.76 13.29 11.73
C ASP A 115 23.11 11.98 10.99
N LYS A 116 22.77 10.83 11.58
CA LYS A 116 22.93 9.52 10.97
C LYS A 116 21.63 9.01 10.34
N PRO A 117 21.72 8.29 9.21
CA PRO A 117 20.57 7.65 8.61
C PRO A 117 20.01 6.54 9.51
N SER A 118 18.71 6.35 9.48
CA SER A 118 18.06 5.18 10.11
C SER A 118 18.26 3.92 9.26
N ASP A 119 18.26 2.77 9.92
CA ASP A 119 18.16 1.48 9.24
C ASP A 119 16.74 1.28 8.67
N SER A 120 16.66 0.64 7.51
CA SER A 120 15.40 0.27 6.88
C SER A 120 15.05 -1.17 7.20
N GLN A 121 13.77 -1.43 7.57
CA GLN A 121 13.27 -2.77 7.84
C GLN A 121 12.00 -3.02 7.01
N PRO A 122 11.89 -4.17 6.31
CA PRO A 122 10.78 -4.45 5.40
C PRO A 122 9.42 -4.29 6.06
N ILE A 123 8.45 -3.76 5.30
CA ILE A 123 7.03 -3.85 5.63
C ILE A 123 6.39 -4.84 4.67
N ILE A 124 5.69 -5.84 5.23
CA ILE A 124 5.04 -6.90 4.45
C ILE A 124 3.57 -6.99 4.83
N LEU A 125 2.69 -6.68 3.88
CA LEU A 125 1.28 -7.02 3.98
C LEU A 125 1.02 -8.30 3.19
N GLY A 126 0.41 -9.29 3.82
CA GLY A 126 -0.07 -10.50 3.19
C GLY A 126 -1.21 -10.24 2.19
N LYS A 127 -1.85 -11.31 1.74
CA LYS A 127 -2.99 -11.23 0.82
C LYS A 127 -4.25 -10.80 1.55
N ASN A 128 -5.14 -10.08 0.82
CA ASN A 128 -6.46 -9.70 1.33
C ASN A 128 -6.42 -8.94 2.67
N VAL A 129 -5.39 -8.13 2.90
CA VAL A 129 -5.28 -7.27 4.08
C VAL A 129 -6.11 -6.01 3.87
N TRP A 130 -6.89 -5.64 4.88
CA TRP A 130 -7.63 -4.38 4.86
C TRP A 130 -7.11 -3.41 5.93
N LEU A 131 -6.51 -2.32 5.47
CA LEU A 131 -6.15 -1.19 6.33
C LEU A 131 -7.28 -0.15 6.30
N GLY A 132 -7.79 0.20 7.47
CA GLY A 132 -8.75 1.28 7.65
C GLY A 132 -8.16 2.65 7.33
N VAL A 133 -9.00 3.68 7.40
CA VAL A 133 -8.59 5.09 7.18
C VAL A 133 -7.51 5.49 8.18
N ARG A 134 -6.46 6.21 7.71
CA ARG A 134 -5.35 6.72 8.55
C ARG A 134 -4.59 5.66 9.34
N VAL A 135 -4.50 4.46 8.84
CA VAL A 135 -3.61 3.45 9.44
C VAL A 135 -2.17 3.78 9.09
N ILE A 136 -1.30 3.72 10.09
CA ILE A 136 0.15 3.86 9.94
C ILE A 136 0.79 2.51 10.23
N VAL A 137 1.65 2.03 9.33
CA VAL A 137 2.44 0.80 9.52
C VAL A 137 3.91 1.19 9.59
N LEU A 138 4.55 0.85 10.71
CA LEU A 138 5.96 1.17 10.94
C LEU A 138 6.88 0.10 10.31
N LYS A 139 8.14 0.46 10.13
CA LYS A 139 9.18 -0.42 9.60
C LYS A 139 9.28 -1.73 10.40
N GLY A 140 9.63 -2.83 9.72
CA GLY A 140 9.81 -4.17 10.31
C GLY A 140 8.50 -4.92 10.60
N VAL A 141 7.34 -4.36 10.25
CA VAL A 141 6.04 -4.97 10.52
C VAL A 141 5.61 -5.90 9.39
N THR A 142 5.17 -7.10 9.77
CA THR A 142 4.43 -8.02 8.89
C THR A 142 2.98 -8.11 9.35
N ILE A 143 2.01 -7.90 8.44
CA ILE A 143 0.58 -8.13 8.68
C ILE A 143 0.16 -9.34 7.86
N GLY A 144 -0.27 -10.40 8.55
CA GLY A 144 -0.63 -11.67 7.92
C GLY A 144 -1.91 -11.59 7.07
N ASP A 145 -2.10 -12.60 6.24
CA ASP A 145 -3.21 -12.71 5.28
C ASP A 145 -4.58 -12.50 5.96
N ASN A 146 -5.52 -11.92 5.22
CA ASN A 146 -6.91 -11.67 5.60
C ASN A 146 -7.09 -10.77 6.83
N SER A 147 -6.04 -10.14 7.35
CA SER A 147 -6.16 -9.31 8.56
C SER A 147 -6.77 -7.95 8.26
N VAL A 148 -7.47 -7.42 9.24
CA VAL A 148 -8.12 -6.11 9.20
C VAL A 148 -7.53 -5.22 10.28
N ILE A 149 -7.09 -4.02 9.89
CA ILE A 149 -6.58 -3.02 10.82
C ILE A 149 -7.57 -1.87 10.92
N GLY A 150 -8.08 -1.62 12.11
CA GLY A 150 -9.06 -0.56 12.39
C GLY A 150 -8.53 0.83 12.08
N ALA A 151 -9.42 1.75 11.70
CA ALA A 151 -9.07 3.12 11.35
C ALA A 151 -8.29 3.84 12.48
N GLY A 152 -7.35 4.71 12.09
CA GLY A 152 -6.54 5.50 13.03
C GLY A 152 -5.49 4.71 13.81
N SER A 153 -5.27 3.44 13.48
CA SER A 153 -4.30 2.60 14.21
C SER A 153 -2.87 2.86 13.79
N VAL A 154 -1.93 2.68 14.74
CA VAL A 154 -0.49 2.67 14.49
C VAL A 154 0.05 1.27 14.76
N VAL A 155 0.42 0.55 13.70
CA VAL A 155 0.92 -0.82 13.79
C VAL A 155 2.43 -0.79 14.01
N THR A 156 2.85 -1.12 15.22
CA THR A 156 4.26 -1.11 15.66
C THR A 156 4.85 -2.50 15.81
N LYS A 157 4.02 -3.56 15.75
CA LYS A 157 4.40 -4.97 15.84
C LYS A 157 3.62 -5.78 14.84
N SER A 158 4.20 -6.88 14.40
CA SER A 158 3.56 -7.79 13.43
C SER A 158 2.22 -8.33 13.94
N ILE A 159 1.27 -8.46 13.03
CA ILE A 159 -0.09 -8.95 13.27
C ILE A 159 -0.24 -10.31 12.59
N PRO A 160 -0.68 -11.35 13.29
CA PRO A 160 -0.90 -12.66 12.67
C PRO A 160 -2.03 -12.63 11.64
N ALA A 161 -2.06 -13.62 10.77
CA ALA A 161 -3.14 -13.78 9.78
C ALA A 161 -4.52 -13.91 10.45
N ASN A 162 -5.57 -13.59 9.70
CA ASN A 162 -6.96 -13.74 10.11
C ASN A 162 -7.29 -12.97 11.41
N SER A 163 -6.73 -11.77 11.57
CA SER A 163 -6.84 -10.99 12.81
C SER A 163 -7.51 -9.65 12.56
N LEU A 164 -8.34 -9.24 13.49
CA LEU A 164 -8.76 -7.85 13.67
C LEU A 164 -7.87 -7.20 14.72
N ALA A 165 -7.16 -6.14 14.33
CA ALA A 165 -6.32 -5.36 15.24
C ALA A 165 -6.68 -3.88 15.17
N ALA A 166 -6.56 -3.14 16.26
CA ALA A 166 -6.75 -1.69 16.27
C ALA A 166 -6.04 -1.03 17.46
N GLY A 167 -5.90 0.30 17.40
CA GLY A 167 -5.39 1.15 18.47
C GLY A 167 -4.03 1.76 18.20
N VAL A 168 -3.52 2.53 19.18
CA VAL A 168 -2.21 3.19 19.16
C VAL A 168 -1.49 2.87 20.48
N PRO A 169 -0.54 1.92 20.46
CA PRO A 169 -0.22 0.99 19.37
C PRO A 169 -1.32 -0.03 19.10
N ALA A 170 -1.41 -0.52 17.86
CA ALA A 170 -2.38 -1.53 17.46
C ALA A 170 -2.14 -2.86 18.19
N LYS A 171 -3.24 -3.45 18.68
CA LYS A 171 -3.25 -4.76 19.33
C LYS A 171 -4.31 -5.64 18.68
N VAL A 172 -4.06 -6.94 18.61
CA VAL A 172 -5.05 -7.92 18.17
C VAL A 172 -6.24 -7.90 19.13
N ILE A 173 -7.43 -7.63 18.60
CA ILE A 173 -8.70 -7.63 19.34
C ILE A 173 -9.29 -9.03 19.32
N ARG A 174 -9.27 -9.67 18.15
CA ARG A 174 -9.73 -11.04 17.95
C ARG A 174 -9.15 -11.65 16.69
N THR A 175 -9.10 -12.95 16.64
CA THR A 175 -8.90 -13.73 15.40
C THR A 175 -10.26 -14.18 14.84
N PHE A 176 -10.30 -14.57 13.57
CA PHE A 176 -11.51 -15.08 12.93
C PHE A 176 -11.17 -16.15 11.88
N GLU A 177 -12.12 -17.03 11.63
CA GLU A 177 -11.99 -17.98 10.53
C GLU A 177 -12.44 -17.33 9.23
N VAL A 178 -11.64 -17.53 8.17
CA VAL A 178 -12.03 -17.10 6.82
C VAL A 178 -12.95 -18.16 6.25
N LYS A 179 -14.20 -17.80 5.98
CA LYS A 179 -15.10 -18.69 5.24
C LYS A 179 -14.52 -18.85 3.83
N THR A 180 -14.07 -20.06 3.53
CA THR A 180 -13.75 -20.46 2.16
C THR A 180 -15.05 -20.41 1.33
N PRO A 181 -15.05 -19.79 0.14
CA PRO A 181 -16.23 -19.75 -0.72
C PRO A 181 -16.66 -21.12 -1.20
#